data_e63109ed34a760210d9eae87a6773b0a
#
_entry.id   e63109ed34a760210d9eae87a6773b0a
#
_cell.length_a   1.000
_cell.length_b   1.000
_cell.length_c   1.000
_cell.angle_alpha   90.00
_cell.angle_beta   90.00
_cell.angle_gamma   90.00
#
_symmetry.space_group_name_H-M   'P 1'
#
loop_
_entity.id
_entity.type
_entity.pdbx_description
1 polymer ?
#
loop_
_entity_poly.entity_id
_entity_poly.type
_entity_poly.pdbx_seq_one_letter_code
_entity_poly.pdbx_strand_id
1 'polypeptide(L)'
;MKNFDYKGSYINKTDHHIYIAPTEELKDIIAHYTITFPSEVPAPSKLFHIIPDASGCFIFQGRSRRDFWGPMSEIVVLENDLQKAPARFFVEFRPGGLYQISGLHQKKLVNQRQQLRYLDVQLDEELALLYQSCKDYEQLIKAF
;
A
#
# COMPACT_ATOMS: atom_id res chain seq x y z
N MET A 1 9.67 -7.90 11.99
CA MET A 1 8.69 -7.30 12.93
C MET A 1 7.60 -8.33 13.20
N LYS A 2 7.78 -9.18 14.21
CA LYS A 2 6.81 -10.25 14.51
C LYS A 2 5.61 -9.79 15.35
N ASN A 3 5.69 -8.62 15.99
CA ASN A 3 4.64 -8.14 16.90
C ASN A 3 4.35 -6.66 16.61
N PHE A 4 3.47 -6.42 15.67
CA PHE A 4 2.88 -5.11 15.48
C PHE A 4 1.61 -5.03 16.36
N ASP A 5 1.73 -4.34 17.47
CA ASP A 5 0.60 -4.06 18.37
C ASP A 5 0.19 -2.59 18.20
N TYR A 6 -0.71 -2.36 17.24
CA TYR A 6 -1.28 -1.05 17.00
C TYR A 6 -2.53 -0.85 17.86
N LYS A 7 -2.52 0.17 18.71
CA LYS A 7 -3.64 0.52 19.59
C LYS A 7 -4.78 1.29 18.90
N GLY A 8 -4.67 1.48 17.57
CA GLY A 8 -5.68 2.16 16.76
C GLY A 8 -6.81 1.25 16.31
N SER A 9 -7.60 1.74 15.34
CA SER A 9 -8.76 1.03 14.81
C SER A 9 -8.36 0.01 13.76
N TYR A 10 -8.37 -1.27 14.13
CA TYR A 10 -8.27 -2.35 13.15
C TYR A 10 -9.61 -2.55 12.43
N ILE A 11 -9.56 -2.71 11.10
CA ILE A 11 -10.70 -3.20 10.33
C ILE A 11 -10.69 -4.73 10.37
N ASN A 12 -9.53 -5.34 10.12
CA ASN A 12 -9.34 -6.79 10.15
C ASN A 12 -7.87 -7.13 10.42
N LYS A 13 -7.63 -8.30 11.01
CA LYS A 13 -6.29 -8.84 11.24
C LYS A 13 -6.28 -10.34 10.99
N THR A 14 -5.33 -10.78 10.17
CA THR A 14 -4.99 -12.19 9.97
C THR A 14 -3.50 -12.41 10.30
N ASP A 15 -3.01 -13.64 10.19
CA ASP A 15 -1.60 -13.94 10.44
C ASP A 15 -0.63 -13.22 9.47
N HIS A 16 -1.12 -12.81 8.30
CA HIS A 16 -0.31 -12.23 7.22
C HIS A 16 -0.71 -10.83 6.81
N HIS A 17 -1.89 -10.36 7.22
CA HIS A 17 -2.44 -9.08 6.80
C HIS A 17 -3.04 -8.35 7.99
N ILE A 18 -2.77 -7.06 8.08
CA ILE A 18 -3.40 -6.16 9.02
C ILE A 18 -4.02 -5.02 8.22
N TYR A 19 -5.33 -4.81 8.39
CA TYR A 19 -6.08 -3.72 7.77
C TYR A 19 -6.41 -2.69 8.84
N ILE A 20 -6.04 -1.43 8.59
CA ILE A 20 -6.15 -0.34 9.55
C ILE A 20 -6.94 0.80 8.92
N ALA A 21 -7.91 1.34 9.65
CA ALA A 21 -8.67 2.50 9.20
C ALA A 21 -7.79 3.76 9.16
N PRO A 22 -8.00 4.67 8.19
CA PRO A 22 -7.33 5.96 8.18
C PRO A 22 -7.85 6.86 9.31
N THR A 23 -7.15 7.97 9.55
CA THR A 23 -7.61 9.05 10.43
C THR A 23 -8.86 9.73 9.84
N GLU A 24 -9.61 10.46 10.67
CA GLU A 24 -10.80 11.18 10.22
C GLU A 24 -10.52 12.18 9.08
N GLU A 25 -9.33 12.81 9.10
CA GLU A 25 -8.93 13.78 8.09
C GLU A 25 -8.71 13.15 6.71
N LEU A 26 -8.34 11.87 6.67
CA LEU A 26 -8.00 11.15 5.44
C LEU A 26 -9.05 10.14 4.97
N LYS A 27 -10.13 9.95 5.71
CA LYS A 27 -11.14 8.92 5.43
C LYS A 27 -11.85 9.06 4.08
N ASP A 28 -11.90 10.26 3.52
CA ASP A 28 -12.52 10.51 2.21
C ASP A 28 -11.55 10.27 1.05
N ILE A 29 -10.26 10.16 1.32
CA ILE A 29 -9.19 9.94 0.35
C ILE A 29 -8.66 8.53 0.44
N ILE A 30 -8.39 8.05 1.66
CA ILE A 30 -7.81 6.73 1.93
C ILE A 30 -8.91 5.80 2.44
N ALA A 31 -9.00 4.63 1.82
CA ALA A 31 -9.92 3.59 2.25
C ALA A 31 -9.41 2.87 3.51
N HIS A 32 -8.16 2.44 3.47
CA HIS A 32 -7.48 1.78 4.57
C HIS A 32 -5.97 1.69 4.30
N TYR A 33 -5.22 1.40 5.34
CA TYR A 33 -3.86 0.93 5.24
C TYR A 33 -3.83 -0.59 5.34
N THR A 34 -2.91 -1.23 4.60
CA THR A 34 -2.68 -2.66 4.71
C THR A 34 -1.21 -2.92 5.01
N ILE A 35 -0.94 -3.77 5.99
CA ILE A 35 0.41 -4.26 6.25
C ILE A 35 0.41 -5.76 5.95
N THR A 36 1.34 -6.21 5.13
CA THR A 36 1.55 -7.62 4.83
C THR A 36 2.88 -8.09 5.37
N PHE A 37 2.91 -9.28 5.93
CA PHE A 37 4.11 -9.90 6.49
C PHE A 37 4.47 -11.18 5.73
N PRO A 38 5.77 -11.59 5.72
CA PRO A 38 6.16 -12.90 5.23
C PRO A 38 5.38 -14.00 5.93
N SER A 39 4.96 -15.01 5.17
CA SER A 39 4.28 -16.19 5.71
C SER A 39 5.29 -17.20 6.21
N GLU A 40 5.04 -17.83 7.34
CA GLU A 40 5.81 -19.00 7.81
C GLU A 40 5.36 -20.29 7.11
N VAL A 41 4.17 -20.29 6.51
CA VAL A 41 3.57 -21.44 5.83
C VAL A 41 3.62 -21.23 4.32
N PRO A 42 4.03 -22.25 3.54
CA PRO A 42 3.97 -22.19 2.10
C PRO A 42 2.54 -21.93 1.60
N ALA A 43 2.39 -20.99 0.68
CA ALA A 43 1.11 -20.79 0.01
C ALA A 43 0.81 -21.97 -0.94
N PRO A 44 -0.47 -22.35 -1.12
CA PRO A 44 -0.85 -23.37 -2.09
C PRO A 44 -0.44 -23.03 -3.53
N SER A 45 -0.31 -21.75 -3.82
CA SER A 45 0.12 -21.24 -5.11
C SER A 45 1.00 -19.99 -4.89
N LYS A 46 2.01 -19.82 -5.75
CA LYS A 46 2.77 -18.59 -5.85
C LYS A 46 2.13 -17.56 -6.76
N LEU A 47 1.04 -17.90 -7.41
CA LEU A 47 0.31 -17.01 -8.31
C LEU A 47 -0.78 -16.27 -7.54
N PHE A 48 -0.74 -14.96 -7.63
CA PHE A 48 -1.72 -14.04 -7.06
C PHE A 48 -2.51 -13.37 -8.16
N HIS A 49 -3.81 -13.42 -8.06
CA HIS A 49 -4.73 -12.73 -8.94
C HIS A 49 -5.20 -11.46 -8.23
N ILE A 50 -4.82 -10.31 -8.79
CA ILE A 50 -5.29 -9.01 -8.32
C ILE A 50 -6.51 -8.66 -9.17
N ILE A 51 -7.65 -8.55 -8.51
CA ILE A 51 -8.92 -8.20 -9.16
C ILE A 51 -8.93 -6.71 -9.53
N PRO A 52 -9.67 -6.33 -10.56
CA PRO A 52 -9.86 -4.94 -10.94
C PRO A 52 -10.32 -4.08 -9.76
N ASP A 53 -9.71 -2.92 -9.63
CA ASP A 53 -10.02 -1.93 -8.61
C ASP A 53 -10.01 -0.53 -9.23
N ALA A 54 -11.03 0.26 -8.91
CA ALA A 54 -11.20 1.61 -9.43
C ALA A 54 -10.34 2.67 -8.70
N SER A 55 -9.57 2.30 -7.71
CA SER A 55 -8.97 3.24 -6.75
C SER A 55 -7.47 3.43 -6.92
N GLY A 56 -6.72 2.33 -6.90
CA GLY A 56 -5.27 2.35 -6.86
C GLY A 56 -4.67 2.46 -5.45
N CYS A 57 -3.35 2.32 -5.35
CA CYS A 57 -2.64 2.34 -4.08
C CYS A 57 -1.19 2.82 -4.21
N PHE A 58 -0.60 3.21 -3.08
CA PHE A 58 0.85 3.27 -2.92
C PHE A 58 1.34 2.04 -2.19
N ILE A 59 2.54 1.56 -2.55
CA ILE A 59 3.15 0.37 -1.99
C ILE A 59 4.57 0.68 -1.54
N PHE A 60 4.82 0.49 -0.25
CA PHE A 60 6.15 0.62 0.34
C PHE A 60 6.69 -0.78 0.63
N GLN A 61 7.82 -1.11 0.04
CA GLN A 61 8.45 -2.41 0.17
C GLN A 61 9.89 -2.27 0.68
N GLY A 62 10.15 -2.82 1.85
CA GLY A 62 11.43 -2.60 2.51
C GLY A 62 11.66 -1.11 2.78
N ARG A 63 12.93 -0.67 2.77
CA ARG A 63 13.28 0.73 3.06
C ARG A 63 13.46 1.62 1.83
N SER A 64 13.53 1.02 0.64
CA SER A 64 13.98 1.74 -0.56
C SER A 64 12.98 1.74 -1.71
N ARG A 65 12.05 0.82 -1.75
CA ARG A 65 11.11 0.70 -2.88
C ARG A 65 9.75 1.27 -2.55
N ARG A 66 9.32 2.22 -3.35
CA ARG A 66 7.99 2.83 -3.32
C ARG A 66 7.42 2.81 -4.72
N ASP A 67 6.29 2.15 -4.85
CA ASP A 67 5.59 2.01 -6.11
C ASP A 67 4.20 2.64 -5.99
N PHE A 68 3.59 2.99 -7.12
CA PHE A 68 2.17 3.25 -7.21
C PHE A 68 1.51 2.31 -8.21
N TRP A 69 0.28 1.96 -7.93
CA TRP A 69 -0.61 1.27 -8.84
C TRP A 69 -1.83 2.13 -9.05
N GLY A 70 -2.12 2.46 -10.31
CA GLY A 70 -3.34 3.16 -10.67
C GLY A 70 -4.56 2.26 -10.62
N PRO A 71 -5.73 2.78 -10.94
CA PRO A 71 -6.94 1.99 -11.13
C PRO A 71 -6.68 0.88 -12.16
N MET A 72 -7.24 -0.30 -11.93
CA MET A 72 -7.01 -1.46 -12.78
C MET A 72 -8.31 -1.94 -13.40
N SER A 73 -8.34 -2.10 -14.71
CA SER A 73 -9.48 -2.59 -15.47
C SER A 73 -9.40 -4.08 -15.80
N GLU A 74 -8.24 -4.70 -15.57
CA GLU A 74 -7.97 -6.10 -15.90
C GLU A 74 -7.42 -6.86 -14.70
N ILE A 75 -7.62 -8.17 -14.69
CA ILE A 75 -7.00 -9.05 -13.69
C ILE A 75 -5.49 -9.07 -13.95
N VAL A 76 -4.72 -8.82 -12.90
CA VAL A 76 -3.25 -8.96 -12.93
C VAL A 76 -2.84 -10.21 -12.19
N VAL A 77 -2.05 -11.05 -12.86
CA VAL A 77 -1.46 -12.24 -12.25
C VAL A 77 -0.01 -11.95 -11.92
N LEU A 78 0.35 -12.08 -10.65
CA LEU A 78 1.71 -11.87 -10.16
C LEU A 78 2.22 -13.15 -9.50
N GLU A 79 3.48 -13.46 -9.73
CA GLU A 79 4.18 -14.44 -8.93
C GLU A 79 4.73 -13.77 -7.65
N ASN A 80 4.41 -14.33 -6.49
CA ASN A 80 4.87 -13.83 -5.21
C ASN A 80 5.09 -14.99 -4.23
N ASP A 81 6.33 -15.17 -3.83
CA ASP A 81 6.69 -16.13 -2.78
C ASP A 81 6.49 -15.47 -1.41
N LEU A 82 5.37 -15.75 -0.77
CA LEU A 82 5.02 -15.15 0.52
C LEU A 82 6.03 -15.46 1.64
N GLN A 83 6.79 -16.54 1.55
CA GLN A 83 7.81 -16.86 2.55
C GLN A 83 9.04 -15.95 2.42
N LYS A 84 9.33 -15.49 1.20
CA LYS A 84 10.51 -14.67 0.87
C LYS A 84 10.17 -13.20 0.67
N ALA A 85 8.89 -12.89 0.49
CA ALA A 85 8.45 -11.52 0.27
C ALA A 85 8.76 -10.65 1.51
N PRO A 86 9.35 -9.47 1.34
CA PRO A 86 9.51 -8.53 2.46
C PRO A 86 8.15 -8.05 2.95
N ALA A 87 8.11 -7.54 4.17
CA ALA A 87 6.93 -6.82 4.65
C ALA A 87 6.63 -5.63 3.72
N ARG A 88 5.35 -5.40 3.46
CA ARG A 88 4.86 -4.30 2.62
C ARG A 88 3.82 -3.49 3.37
N PHE A 89 3.85 -2.20 3.15
CA PHE A 89 2.85 -1.26 3.62
C PHE A 89 2.12 -0.67 2.42
N PHE A 90 0.80 -0.76 2.41
CA PHE A 90 -0.06 -0.25 1.36
C PHE A 90 -0.88 0.92 1.88
N VAL A 91 -1.00 1.94 1.06
CA VAL A 91 -1.97 3.02 1.23
C VAL A 91 -3.02 2.82 0.14
N GLU A 92 -4.17 2.30 0.52
CA GLU A 92 -5.27 1.99 -0.39
C GLU A 92 -6.20 3.19 -0.49
N PHE A 93 -6.35 3.71 -1.69
CA PHE A 93 -7.18 4.89 -1.92
C PHE A 93 -8.66 4.54 -2.08
N ARG A 94 -9.51 5.50 -1.82
CA ARG A 94 -10.89 5.47 -2.30
C ARG A 94 -10.92 5.85 -3.79
N PRO A 95 -12.00 5.50 -4.53
CA PRO A 95 -12.20 6.01 -5.88
C PRO A 95 -12.03 7.54 -5.92
N GLY A 96 -11.13 8.03 -6.77
CA GLY A 96 -10.79 9.44 -6.85
C GLY A 96 -9.72 9.94 -5.86
N GLY A 97 -9.35 9.15 -4.84
CA GLY A 97 -8.35 9.55 -3.85
C GLY A 97 -6.96 9.76 -4.44
N LEU A 98 -6.55 8.89 -5.35
CA LEU A 98 -5.28 9.03 -6.04
C LEU A 98 -5.21 10.31 -6.89
N TYR A 99 -6.33 10.72 -7.51
CA TYR A 99 -6.42 12.01 -8.20
C TYR A 99 -6.27 13.19 -7.23
N GLN A 100 -6.89 13.14 -6.08
CA GLN A 100 -6.79 14.22 -5.08
C GLN A 100 -5.36 14.42 -4.58
N ILE A 101 -4.59 13.35 -4.47
CA ILE A 101 -3.18 13.41 -4.03
C ILE A 101 -2.26 13.84 -5.19
N SER A 102 -2.43 13.25 -6.37
CA SER A 102 -1.49 13.43 -7.48
C SER A 102 -1.85 14.57 -8.43
N GLY A 103 -3.10 15.01 -8.45
CA GLY A 103 -3.63 15.94 -9.45
C GLY A 103 -3.74 15.35 -10.86
N LEU A 104 -3.38 14.08 -11.06
CA LEU A 104 -3.41 13.42 -12.36
C LEU A 104 -4.74 12.74 -12.61
N HIS A 105 -5.31 12.99 -13.80
CA HIS A 105 -6.57 12.37 -14.18
C HIS A 105 -6.45 10.84 -14.20
N GLN A 106 -7.40 10.14 -13.58
CA GLN A 106 -7.37 8.68 -13.43
C GLN A 106 -7.22 7.93 -14.76
N LYS A 107 -7.77 8.43 -15.86
CA LYS A 107 -7.58 7.83 -17.20
C LYS A 107 -6.12 7.67 -17.59
N LYS A 108 -5.24 8.55 -17.12
CA LYS A 108 -3.79 8.48 -17.38
C LYS A 108 -3.10 7.43 -16.51
N LEU A 109 -3.74 7.04 -15.42
CA LEU A 109 -3.18 6.12 -14.42
C LEU A 109 -3.75 4.71 -14.53
N VAL A 110 -4.79 4.49 -15.34
CA VAL A 110 -5.39 3.16 -15.53
C VAL A 110 -4.32 2.17 -16.01
N ASN A 111 -4.26 1.03 -15.31
CA ASN A 111 -3.32 -0.07 -15.55
C ASN A 111 -1.83 0.33 -15.44
N GLN A 112 -1.52 1.48 -14.85
CA GLN A 112 -0.15 1.88 -14.58
C GLN A 112 0.33 1.26 -13.25
N ARG A 113 1.53 0.66 -13.30
CA ARG A 113 2.23 0.10 -12.14
C ARG A 113 3.70 0.49 -12.27
N GLN A 114 4.10 1.50 -11.52
CA GLN A 114 5.43 2.12 -11.67
C GLN A 114 5.97 2.55 -10.31
N GLN A 115 7.26 2.91 -10.28
CA GLN A 115 7.82 3.56 -9.10
C GLN A 115 7.15 4.91 -8.87
N LEU A 116 6.95 5.27 -7.62
CA LEU A 116 6.23 6.48 -7.21
C LEU A 116 6.85 7.76 -7.77
N ARG A 117 8.16 7.80 -7.92
CA ARG A 117 8.89 8.94 -8.53
C ARG A 117 8.46 9.29 -9.96
N TYR A 118 7.89 8.32 -10.71
CA TYR A 118 7.35 8.59 -12.05
C TYR A 118 5.96 9.23 -12.01
N LEU A 119 5.28 9.14 -10.87
CA LEU A 119 4.05 9.86 -10.63
C LEU A 119 4.36 11.30 -10.20
N ASP A 120 5.18 11.46 -9.17
CA ASP A 120 5.57 12.72 -8.56
C ASP A 120 6.89 12.56 -7.80
N VAL A 121 7.94 13.26 -8.25
CA VAL A 121 9.28 13.17 -7.64
C VAL A 121 9.29 13.76 -6.24
N GLN A 122 8.63 14.91 -6.05
CA GLN A 122 8.59 15.60 -4.74
C GLN A 122 7.86 14.74 -3.72
N LEU A 123 6.70 14.20 -4.10
CA LEU A 123 5.93 13.29 -3.25
C LEU A 123 6.73 12.03 -2.89
N ASP A 124 7.44 11.44 -3.86
CA ASP A 124 8.30 10.27 -3.60
C ASP A 124 9.40 10.58 -2.59
N GLU A 125 10.05 11.74 -2.69
CA GLU A 125 11.09 12.16 -1.77
C GLU A 125 10.55 12.45 -0.38
N GLU A 126 9.43 13.14 -0.26
CA GLU A 126 8.77 13.42 1.03
C GLU A 126 8.35 12.12 1.73
N LEU A 127 7.74 11.20 1.00
CA LEU A 127 7.34 9.89 1.54
C LEU A 127 8.54 8.99 1.86
N ALA A 128 9.65 9.11 1.13
CA ALA A 128 10.89 8.43 1.46
C ALA A 128 11.45 8.87 2.82
N LEU A 129 11.51 10.19 3.03
CA LEU A 129 11.97 10.77 4.29
C LEU A 129 11.06 10.36 5.45
N LEU A 130 9.75 10.45 5.26
CA LEU A 130 8.77 10.02 6.24
C LEU A 130 8.95 8.54 6.62
N TYR A 131 9.03 7.66 5.63
CA TYR A 131 9.20 6.23 5.84
C TYR A 131 10.52 5.87 6.55
N GLN A 132 11.60 6.58 6.22
CA GLN A 132 12.91 6.38 6.87
C GLN A 132 12.96 6.93 8.30
N SER A 133 12.21 7.99 8.61
CA SER A 133 12.17 8.60 9.94
C SER A 133 11.34 7.80 10.94
N CYS A 134 10.41 6.97 10.46
CA CYS A 134 9.54 6.17 11.32
C CYS A 134 10.23 4.87 11.73
N LYS A 135 10.14 4.53 13.02
CA LYS A 135 10.72 3.31 13.58
C LYS A 135 9.86 2.07 13.32
N ASP A 136 8.55 2.29 13.22
CA ASP A 136 7.54 1.25 13.03
C ASP A 136 6.35 1.78 12.23
N TYR A 137 5.44 0.88 11.89
CA TYR A 137 4.26 1.21 11.08
C TYR A 137 3.23 2.07 11.84
N GLU A 138 3.19 2.03 13.17
CA GLU A 138 2.31 2.88 13.95
C GLU A 138 2.71 4.35 13.81
N GLN A 139 4.02 4.63 13.90
CA GLN A 139 4.55 5.98 13.67
C GLN A 139 4.29 6.43 12.24
N LEU A 140 4.47 5.53 11.25
CA LEU A 140 4.24 5.83 9.85
C LEU A 140 2.77 6.22 9.60
N ILE A 141 1.83 5.47 10.13
CA ILE A 141 0.39 5.75 9.98
C ILE A 141 0.00 7.08 10.62
N LYS A 142 0.55 7.38 11.79
CA LYS A 142 0.28 8.66 12.47
C LYS A 142 0.88 9.87 11.76
N ALA A 143 1.98 9.66 11.06
CA ALA A 143 2.70 10.73 10.35
C ALA A 143 2.20 10.92 8.91
N PHE A 144 1.54 9.93 8.33
CA PHE A 144 1.03 9.94 6.96
C PHE A 144 -0.16 10.87 6.83
#